data_316acd9b37ef9cff6dbdfa6d40fd09af
#
_entry.id   316acd9b37ef9cff6dbdfa6d40fd09af
#
_cell.length_a   1.000
_cell.length_b   1.000
_cell.length_c   1.000
_cell.angle_alpha   90.00
_cell.angle_beta   90.00
_cell.angle_gamma   90.00
#
_symmetry.space_group_name_H-M   'P 1'
#
loop_
_entity.id
_entity.type
_entity.pdbx_description
1 polymer ?
#
loop_
_entity_poly.entity_id
_entity_poly.type
_entity_poly.pdbx_seq_one_letter_code
_entity_poly.pdbx_strand_id
1 'polypeptide(L)'
;MDFITLHNREIALNVAISGKGPLILCVHGWPELSYSWRHQLRYFAERGYTVAAMDVRGYGGSSRPHAVEAYTLRNIAEDVVAVINQIGAGRAILVGHDWGAPIVWTTAVLHPGVVTAVAGLSVPYMPVSNVSFVDSVREIYADRFFYMIYFQAEGVAEAELEADIPASLRKLYFAASGDAPRDVWLKRKPVDAKLLDGMEDPKPYPAWMSTADLDVYVEAFRTSGFRGPINRYRAQRLDPAELAAIKGRPVTQPSCFIAGERDIVRELIPGMDLFTDPGANCTDFRGSFIIPRAGHWVQQEAPAETNAALETFLSGL
;
A
#
# COMPACT_ATOMS: atom_id res chain seq x y z
N MET A 1 -4.31 20.07 -8.74
CA MET A 1 -3.37 19.12 -8.08
C MET A 1 -1.97 19.58 -8.44
N ASP A 2 -1.21 19.95 -7.46
CA ASP A 2 0.18 20.39 -7.64
C ASP A 2 1.12 19.29 -7.17
N PHE A 3 2.32 19.25 -7.77
CA PHE A 3 3.37 18.35 -7.33
C PHE A 3 4.49 19.16 -6.70
N ILE A 4 4.97 18.70 -5.55
CA ILE A 4 6.11 19.30 -4.83
C ILE A 4 7.14 18.22 -4.55
N THR A 5 8.41 18.62 -4.50
CA THR A 5 9.49 17.72 -4.08
C THR A 5 9.90 18.08 -2.67
N LEU A 6 9.82 17.13 -1.76
CA LEU A 6 10.24 17.23 -0.38
C LEU A 6 11.45 16.31 -0.14
N HIS A 7 12.15 16.47 0.96
CA HIS A 7 13.37 15.74 1.19
C HIS A 7 13.43 15.10 2.59
N ASN A 8 13.82 13.84 2.65
CA ASN A 8 14.32 13.21 3.87
C ASN A 8 15.81 12.94 3.66
N ARG A 9 16.67 13.83 4.17
CA ARG A 9 18.11 13.85 3.89
C ARG A 9 18.35 13.84 2.36
N GLU A 10 19.06 12.83 1.83
CA GLU A 10 19.33 12.66 0.40
C GLU A 10 18.16 12.08 -0.42
N ILE A 11 17.08 11.65 0.25
CA ILE A 11 15.91 11.08 -0.43
C ILE A 11 14.98 12.21 -0.85
N ALA A 12 14.81 12.41 -2.14
CA ALA A 12 13.78 13.26 -2.70
C ALA A 12 12.46 12.49 -2.78
N LEU A 13 11.37 13.11 -2.35
CA LEU A 13 10.03 12.55 -2.31
C LEU A 13 9.10 13.40 -3.16
N ASN A 14 8.50 12.80 -4.17
CA ASN A 14 7.50 13.45 -5.00
C ASN A 14 6.13 13.35 -4.31
N VAL A 15 5.46 14.48 -4.12
CA VAL A 15 4.20 14.56 -3.38
C VAL A 15 3.18 15.35 -4.18
N ALA A 16 2.05 14.71 -4.50
CA ALA A 16 0.87 15.40 -5.00
C ALA A 16 0.13 16.06 -3.83
N ILE A 17 -0.27 17.32 -3.97
CA ILE A 17 -0.93 18.06 -2.90
C ILE A 17 -2.10 18.89 -3.43
N SER A 18 -3.16 19.01 -2.63
CA SER A 18 -4.35 19.82 -2.94
C SER A 18 -5.06 20.27 -1.68
N GLY A 19 -5.84 21.35 -1.79
CA GLY A 19 -6.69 21.84 -0.71
C GLY A 19 -5.96 22.64 0.38
N LYS A 20 -6.70 22.98 1.43
CA LYS A 20 -6.19 23.73 2.62
C LYS A 20 -6.95 23.25 3.85
N GLY A 21 -6.25 23.10 4.98
CA GLY A 21 -6.81 22.70 6.27
C GLY A 21 -5.98 21.61 6.94
N PRO A 22 -6.55 20.82 7.86
CA PRO A 22 -5.87 19.68 8.47
C PRO A 22 -5.31 18.71 7.43
N LEU A 23 -4.11 18.18 7.67
CA LEU A 23 -3.43 17.31 6.70
C LEU A 23 -3.95 15.87 6.76
N ILE A 24 -4.37 15.38 5.61
CA ILE A 24 -4.51 13.94 5.30
C ILE A 24 -3.34 13.56 4.39
N LEU A 25 -2.49 12.64 4.84
CA LEU A 25 -1.39 12.12 4.04
C LEU A 25 -1.68 10.68 3.63
N CYS A 26 -1.76 10.47 2.32
CA CYS A 26 -2.05 9.20 1.69
C CYS A 26 -0.75 8.51 1.23
N VAL A 27 -0.62 7.22 1.53
CA VAL A 27 0.54 6.39 1.20
C VAL A 27 0.08 5.16 0.42
N HIS A 28 0.58 5.02 -0.79
CA HIS A 28 0.23 3.92 -1.69
C HIS A 28 1.07 2.65 -1.41
N GLY A 29 0.67 1.55 -2.05
CA GLY A 29 1.35 0.27 -2.00
C GLY A 29 1.98 -0.18 -3.32
N TRP A 30 2.00 -1.47 -3.55
CA TRP A 30 2.59 -2.10 -4.73
C TRP A 30 1.50 -2.62 -5.69
N PRO A 31 1.66 -2.46 -6.98
CA PRO A 31 2.55 -1.57 -7.73
C PRO A 31 1.85 -0.25 -8.08
N GLU A 32 1.73 0.63 -7.11
CA GLU A 32 0.95 1.85 -7.21
C GLU A 32 1.82 3.13 -7.29
N LEU A 33 1.17 4.29 -7.22
CA LEU A 33 1.74 5.64 -7.18
C LEU A 33 0.86 6.55 -6.33
N SER A 34 1.31 7.76 -6.04
CA SER A 34 0.46 8.85 -5.50
C SER A 34 -0.82 9.04 -6.31
N TYR A 35 -0.80 8.74 -7.60
CA TYR A 35 -1.94 8.80 -8.51
C TYR A 35 -3.10 7.88 -8.12
N SER A 36 -2.85 6.80 -7.41
CA SER A 36 -3.90 5.91 -6.88
C SER A 36 -4.89 6.62 -5.97
N TRP A 37 -4.48 7.75 -5.41
CA TRP A 37 -5.29 8.58 -4.51
C TRP A 37 -6.00 9.75 -5.20
N ARG A 38 -6.03 9.82 -6.54
CA ARG A 38 -6.61 10.92 -7.34
C ARG A 38 -8.05 11.29 -6.94
N HIS A 39 -8.85 10.30 -6.57
CA HIS A 39 -10.23 10.48 -6.14
C HIS A 39 -10.32 11.08 -4.72
N GLN A 40 -9.51 10.59 -3.79
CA GLN A 40 -9.44 11.05 -2.40
C GLN A 40 -8.84 12.46 -2.32
N LEU A 41 -7.77 12.72 -3.08
CA LEU A 41 -7.14 14.04 -3.18
C LEU A 41 -8.17 15.12 -3.54
N ARG A 42 -8.98 14.90 -4.56
CA ARG A 42 -10.02 15.85 -4.97
C ARG A 42 -11.13 15.95 -3.92
N TYR A 43 -11.67 14.80 -3.49
CA TYR A 43 -12.84 14.73 -2.63
C TYR A 43 -12.62 15.45 -1.29
N PHE A 44 -11.51 15.20 -0.61
CA PHE A 44 -11.25 15.78 0.71
C PHE A 44 -10.68 17.21 0.62
N ALA A 45 -10.00 17.56 -0.47
CA ALA A 45 -9.59 18.95 -0.70
C ALA A 45 -10.81 19.90 -0.81
N GLU A 46 -11.88 19.46 -1.48
CA GLU A 46 -13.15 20.19 -1.58
C GLU A 46 -13.90 20.29 -0.24
N ARG A 47 -13.50 19.49 0.78
CA ARG A 47 -14.07 19.43 2.14
C ARG A 47 -13.24 20.08 3.22
N GLY A 48 -12.28 20.90 2.82
CA GLY A 48 -11.50 21.71 3.76
C GLY A 48 -10.32 20.99 4.41
N TYR A 49 -9.79 19.94 3.76
CA TYR A 49 -8.54 19.32 4.14
C TYR A 49 -7.39 19.73 3.21
N THR A 50 -6.18 19.79 3.74
CA THR A 50 -4.99 19.61 2.91
C THR A 50 -4.82 18.13 2.69
N VAL A 51 -4.83 17.68 1.45
CA VAL A 51 -4.62 16.27 1.12
C VAL A 51 -3.32 16.13 0.35
N ALA A 52 -2.45 15.31 0.82
CA ALA A 52 -1.20 14.97 0.16
C ALA A 52 -1.13 13.47 -0.13
N ALA A 53 -0.56 13.10 -1.26
CA ALA A 53 -0.25 11.71 -1.61
C ALA A 53 1.20 11.63 -2.08
N MET A 54 2.02 10.83 -1.40
CA MET A 54 3.43 10.71 -1.73
C MET A 54 3.69 9.52 -2.65
N ASP A 55 4.58 9.67 -3.63
CA ASP A 55 5.26 8.51 -4.22
C ASP A 55 6.24 7.96 -3.18
N VAL A 56 6.03 6.73 -2.75
CA VAL A 56 6.96 6.06 -1.83
C VAL A 56 8.34 5.95 -2.49
N ARG A 57 9.44 6.01 -1.69
CA ARG A 57 10.78 5.77 -2.26
C ARG A 57 10.81 4.52 -3.12
N GLY A 58 11.47 4.60 -4.28
CA GLY A 58 11.49 3.53 -5.28
C GLY A 58 10.44 3.69 -6.37
N TYR A 59 9.47 4.59 -6.22
CA TYR A 59 8.35 4.75 -7.14
C TYR A 59 8.32 6.15 -7.76
N GLY A 60 7.72 6.22 -8.93
CA GLY A 60 7.35 7.47 -9.59
C GLY A 60 8.47 8.50 -9.64
N GLY A 61 8.20 9.70 -9.15
CA GLY A 61 9.13 10.81 -9.09
C GLY A 61 10.07 10.81 -7.87
N SER A 62 9.93 9.86 -6.94
CA SER A 62 10.77 9.78 -5.74
C SER A 62 12.12 9.10 -6.00
N SER A 63 13.08 9.34 -5.10
CA SER A 63 14.41 8.70 -5.13
C SER A 63 14.31 7.18 -5.11
N ARG A 64 15.24 6.54 -5.82
CA ARG A 64 15.30 5.08 -6.04
C ARG A 64 16.65 4.49 -5.60
N PRO A 65 16.94 4.47 -4.28
CA PRO A 65 18.17 3.87 -3.78
C PRO A 65 18.27 2.40 -4.21
N HIS A 66 19.47 1.96 -4.56
CA HIS A 66 19.68 0.60 -5.05
C HIS A 66 19.65 -0.44 -3.93
N ALA A 67 20.13 -0.07 -2.75
CA ALA A 67 20.29 -0.96 -1.61
C ALA A 67 18.93 -1.40 -1.02
N VAL A 68 18.77 -2.68 -0.68
CA VAL A 68 17.57 -3.25 -0.07
C VAL A 68 17.29 -2.62 1.28
N GLU A 69 18.32 -2.34 2.07
CA GLU A 69 18.26 -1.76 3.41
C GLU A 69 17.58 -0.38 3.43
N ALA A 70 17.61 0.34 2.30
CA ALA A 70 16.92 1.60 2.18
C ALA A 70 15.39 1.50 2.26
N TYR A 71 14.84 0.30 2.09
CA TYR A 71 13.40 0.07 1.96
C TYR A 71 12.76 -0.56 3.21
N THR A 72 13.40 -0.49 4.37
CA THR A 72 12.81 -0.95 5.63
C THR A 72 11.62 -0.07 6.03
N LEU A 73 10.68 -0.61 6.80
CA LEU A 73 9.53 0.16 7.28
C LEU A 73 9.97 1.36 8.13
N ARG A 74 11.06 1.23 8.89
CA ARG A 74 11.64 2.36 9.64
C ARG A 74 12.03 3.50 8.69
N ASN A 75 12.80 3.21 7.65
CA ASN A 75 13.28 4.23 6.73
C ASN A 75 12.14 4.92 5.98
N ILE A 76 11.10 4.17 5.59
CA ILE A 76 9.94 4.76 4.90
C ILE A 76 9.04 5.52 5.88
N ALA A 77 8.92 5.09 7.14
CA ALA A 77 8.21 5.87 8.17
C ALA A 77 8.88 7.23 8.43
N GLU A 78 10.21 7.30 8.39
CA GLU A 78 10.93 8.59 8.48
C GLU A 78 10.64 9.49 7.26
N ASP A 79 10.41 8.93 6.05
CA ASP A 79 9.95 9.71 4.90
C ASP A 79 8.58 10.32 5.15
N VAL A 80 7.65 9.55 5.70
CA VAL A 80 6.30 10.02 6.04
C VAL A 80 6.39 11.19 7.03
N VAL A 81 7.21 11.06 8.09
CA VAL A 81 7.43 12.12 9.08
C VAL A 81 8.05 13.36 8.44
N ALA A 82 9.02 13.18 7.54
CA ALA A 82 9.64 14.29 6.82
C ALA A 82 8.64 15.06 5.94
N VAL A 83 7.73 14.36 5.26
CA VAL A 83 6.65 14.97 4.47
C VAL A 83 5.71 15.77 5.38
N ILE A 84 5.26 15.21 6.50
CA ILE A 84 4.38 15.90 7.48
C ILE A 84 5.03 17.22 7.96
N ASN A 85 6.29 17.17 8.35
CA ASN A 85 7.00 18.32 8.90
C ASN A 85 7.21 19.42 7.85
N GLN A 86 7.54 19.05 6.60
CA GLN A 86 7.83 20.04 5.54
C GLN A 86 6.57 20.65 4.93
N ILE A 87 5.43 19.95 4.97
CA ILE A 87 4.13 20.58 4.65
C ILE A 87 3.73 21.61 5.75
N GLY A 88 4.37 21.55 6.93
CA GLY A 88 4.14 22.48 8.01
C GLY A 88 2.91 22.17 8.87
N ALA A 89 2.36 20.97 8.77
CA ALA A 89 1.16 20.55 9.49
C ALA A 89 1.44 20.15 10.95
N GLY A 90 2.67 19.79 11.29
CA GLY A 90 3.07 19.25 12.60
C GLY A 90 2.48 17.89 12.96
N ARG A 91 1.26 17.63 12.52
CA ARG A 91 0.53 16.36 12.69
C ARG A 91 -0.32 16.06 11.45
N ALA A 92 -0.57 14.78 11.21
CA ALA A 92 -1.40 14.34 10.08
C ALA A 92 -2.34 13.20 10.45
N ILE A 93 -3.42 13.09 9.70
CA ILE A 93 -4.20 11.87 9.54
C ILE A 93 -3.52 11.06 8.46
N LEU A 94 -3.17 9.82 8.74
CA LEU A 94 -2.52 8.93 7.78
C LEU A 94 -3.52 7.96 7.15
N VAL A 95 -3.44 7.79 5.84
CA VAL A 95 -4.24 6.82 5.10
C VAL A 95 -3.29 5.98 4.24
N GLY A 96 -3.26 4.68 4.44
CA GLY A 96 -2.35 3.79 3.72
C GLY A 96 -3.08 2.63 3.06
N HIS A 97 -2.66 2.26 1.84
CA HIS A 97 -3.20 1.13 1.10
C HIS A 97 -2.11 0.11 0.78
N ASP A 98 -2.41 -1.18 0.82
CA ASP A 98 -1.45 -2.29 0.57
C ASP A 98 -0.18 -2.11 1.42
N TRP A 99 1.03 -2.02 0.86
CA TRP A 99 2.25 -1.68 1.63
C TRP A 99 2.17 -0.31 2.30
N GLY A 100 1.38 0.61 1.75
CA GLY A 100 1.11 1.89 2.42
C GLY A 100 0.46 1.72 3.79
N ALA A 101 -0.37 0.70 3.99
CA ALA A 101 -1.00 0.44 5.29
C ALA A 101 0.04 0.02 6.35
N PRO A 102 0.91 -0.99 6.18
CA PRO A 102 2.03 -1.24 7.10
C PRO A 102 2.93 -0.03 7.36
N ILE A 103 3.16 0.82 6.34
CA ILE A 103 3.94 2.05 6.50
C ILE A 103 3.25 3.02 7.47
N VAL A 104 1.96 3.33 7.26
CA VAL A 104 1.24 4.28 8.13
C VAL A 104 1.01 3.72 9.53
N TRP A 105 0.74 2.41 9.66
CA TRP A 105 0.65 1.73 10.96
C TRP A 105 1.97 1.82 11.73
N THR A 106 3.09 1.51 11.07
CA THR A 106 4.42 1.60 11.67
C THR A 106 4.76 3.04 12.06
N THR A 107 4.44 4.02 11.22
CA THR A 107 4.64 5.44 11.52
C THR A 107 3.84 5.86 12.76
N ALA A 108 2.59 5.43 12.89
CA ALA A 108 1.75 5.73 14.05
C ALA A 108 2.33 5.21 15.37
N VAL A 109 2.93 4.00 15.33
CA VAL A 109 3.54 3.40 16.53
C VAL A 109 4.92 3.97 16.85
N LEU A 110 5.73 4.27 15.82
CA LEU A 110 7.08 4.87 16.01
C LEU A 110 7.01 6.33 16.42
N HIS A 111 6.10 7.09 15.83
CA HIS A 111 6.01 8.55 15.93
C HIS A 111 4.60 9.01 16.37
N PRO A 112 4.10 8.56 17.54
CA PRO A 112 2.73 8.85 17.95
C PRO A 112 2.42 10.34 18.10
N GLY A 113 3.43 11.18 18.30
CA GLY A 113 3.28 12.63 18.43
C GLY A 113 2.89 13.35 17.14
N VAL A 114 3.18 12.77 15.96
CA VAL A 114 2.90 13.39 14.65
C VAL A 114 1.70 12.76 13.92
N VAL A 115 1.11 11.71 14.47
CA VAL A 115 -0.05 11.03 13.87
C VAL A 115 -1.31 11.31 14.70
N THR A 116 -2.30 11.95 14.07
CA THR A 116 -3.59 12.28 14.72
C THR A 116 -4.53 11.08 14.69
N ALA A 117 -4.63 10.41 13.57
CA ALA A 117 -5.47 9.24 13.35
C ALA A 117 -4.90 8.42 12.17
N VAL A 118 -5.29 7.16 12.03
CA VAL A 118 -4.80 6.29 10.97
C VAL A 118 -5.88 5.40 10.38
N ALA A 119 -5.96 5.35 9.06
CA ALA A 119 -6.80 4.44 8.31
C ALA A 119 -5.93 3.50 7.47
N GLY A 120 -6.06 2.20 7.70
CA GLY A 120 -5.42 1.19 6.86
C GLY A 120 -6.41 0.60 5.87
N LEU A 121 -6.02 0.57 4.60
CA LEU A 121 -6.80 -0.04 3.53
C LEU A 121 -6.17 -1.35 3.10
N SER A 122 -6.97 -2.39 2.97
CA SER A 122 -6.60 -3.75 2.54
C SER A 122 -5.71 -4.55 3.51
N VAL A 123 -4.81 -3.92 4.24
CA VAL A 123 -3.90 -4.61 5.18
C VAL A 123 -4.16 -4.14 6.60
N PRO A 124 -4.69 -5.01 7.49
CA PRO A 124 -4.90 -4.67 8.89
C PRO A 124 -3.56 -4.50 9.63
N TYR A 125 -3.61 -3.84 10.79
CA TYR A 125 -2.42 -3.71 11.62
C TYR A 125 -1.98 -5.05 12.22
N MET A 126 -0.76 -5.42 11.93
CA MET A 126 -0.07 -6.55 12.56
C MET A 126 1.14 -6.03 13.34
N PRO A 127 1.19 -6.25 14.67
CA PRO A 127 2.34 -5.83 15.47
C PRO A 127 3.64 -6.46 15.00
N VAL A 128 4.73 -5.73 15.15
CA VAL A 128 6.07 -6.25 14.85
C VAL A 128 6.34 -7.51 15.68
N SER A 129 6.78 -8.56 15.01
CA SER A 129 7.15 -9.85 15.59
C SER A 129 8.67 -10.09 15.53
N ASN A 130 9.14 -11.24 15.99
CA ASN A 130 10.55 -11.63 15.88
C ASN A 130 10.94 -12.14 14.49
N VAL A 131 9.93 -12.48 13.67
CA VAL A 131 10.10 -13.12 12.36
C VAL A 131 9.37 -12.27 11.33
N SER A 132 9.96 -12.09 10.16
CA SER A 132 9.29 -11.40 9.05
C SER A 132 8.08 -12.20 8.55
N PHE A 133 7.09 -11.50 7.97
CA PHE A 133 5.93 -12.18 7.40
C PHE A 133 6.33 -13.22 6.35
N VAL A 134 7.24 -12.87 5.44
CA VAL A 134 7.68 -13.80 4.38
C VAL A 134 8.35 -15.06 4.94
N ASP A 135 9.08 -14.94 6.06
CA ASP A 135 9.70 -16.11 6.69
C ASP A 135 8.69 -16.92 7.49
N SER A 136 7.69 -16.28 8.11
CA SER A 136 6.62 -16.96 8.85
C SER A 136 5.71 -17.84 7.99
N VAL A 137 5.57 -17.51 6.71
CA VAL A 137 4.71 -18.26 5.78
C VAL A 137 5.46 -19.26 4.90
N ARG A 138 6.79 -19.37 5.02
CA ARG A 138 7.61 -20.25 4.16
C ARG A 138 7.16 -21.71 4.18
N GLU A 139 6.84 -22.26 5.34
CA GLU A 139 6.39 -23.64 5.46
C GLU A 139 5.01 -23.84 4.84
N ILE A 140 4.12 -22.83 4.97
CA ILE A 140 2.77 -22.86 4.38
C ILE A 140 2.83 -22.89 2.85
N TYR A 141 3.85 -22.25 2.28
CA TYR A 141 4.04 -22.13 0.83
C TYR A 141 5.22 -22.95 0.29
N ALA A 142 5.70 -23.95 1.02
CA ALA A 142 6.84 -24.77 0.61
C ALA A 142 6.59 -25.57 -0.67
N ASP A 143 5.32 -25.97 -0.94
CA ASP A 143 4.90 -26.82 -2.05
C ASP A 143 4.16 -26.07 -3.17
N ARG A 144 4.15 -24.74 -3.13
CA ARG A 144 3.42 -23.91 -4.09
C ARG A 144 4.05 -22.53 -4.24
N PHE A 145 3.72 -21.87 -5.34
CA PHE A 145 4.11 -20.50 -5.60
C PHE A 145 3.53 -19.54 -4.57
N PHE A 146 4.36 -18.60 -4.10
CA PHE A 146 3.93 -17.43 -3.35
C PHE A 146 4.77 -16.21 -3.76
N TYR A 147 4.09 -15.17 -4.23
CA TYR A 147 4.76 -14.02 -4.85
C TYR A 147 5.77 -13.31 -3.94
N MET A 148 5.52 -13.23 -2.61
CA MET A 148 6.49 -12.60 -1.71
C MET A 148 7.77 -13.42 -1.57
N ILE A 149 7.71 -14.76 -1.69
CA ILE A 149 8.89 -15.63 -1.72
C ILE A 149 9.60 -15.49 -3.07
N TYR A 150 8.84 -15.45 -4.17
CA TYR A 150 9.36 -15.24 -5.52
C TYR A 150 10.12 -13.91 -5.64
N PHE A 151 9.66 -12.84 -5.00
CA PHE A 151 10.32 -11.54 -5.00
C PHE A 151 11.65 -11.48 -4.24
N GLN A 152 11.98 -12.51 -3.44
CA GLN A 152 13.25 -12.50 -2.71
C GLN A 152 14.49 -12.67 -3.63
N ALA A 153 14.34 -13.33 -4.76
CA ALA A 153 15.43 -13.48 -5.74
C ALA A 153 15.59 -12.17 -6.54
N GLU A 154 16.77 -11.55 -6.44
CA GLU A 154 17.06 -10.30 -7.16
C GLU A 154 17.09 -10.50 -8.67
N GLY A 155 16.47 -9.57 -9.40
CA GLY A 155 16.42 -9.54 -10.85
C GLY A 155 15.41 -10.50 -11.50
N VAL A 156 14.86 -11.47 -10.76
CA VAL A 156 13.95 -12.49 -11.34
C VAL A 156 12.58 -11.89 -11.65
N ALA A 157 11.94 -11.31 -10.65
CA ALA A 157 10.64 -10.67 -10.82
C ALA A 157 10.74 -9.38 -11.65
N GLU A 158 11.82 -8.63 -11.51
CA GLU A 158 12.10 -7.46 -12.33
C GLU A 158 12.13 -7.83 -13.82
N ALA A 159 12.88 -8.87 -14.20
CA ALA A 159 12.99 -9.31 -15.59
C ALA A 159 11.63 -9.77 -16.17
N GLU A 160 10.80 -10.43 -15.36
CA GLU A 160 9.45 -10.82 -15.79
C GLU A 160 8.55 -9.60 -16.02
N LEU A 161 8.50 -8.69 -15.04
CA LEU A 161 7.58 -7.54 -15.07
C LEU A 161 7.98 -6.48 -16.10
N GLU A 162 9.29 -6.30 -16.29
CA GLU A 162 9.85 -5.30 -17.21
C GLU A 162 9.88 -5.78 -18.67
N ALA A 163 9.68 -7.07 -18.94
CA ALA A 163 9.60 -7.59 -20.29
C ALA A 163 8.45 -6.96 -21.11
N ASP A 164 7.30 -6.70 -20.47
CA ASP A 164 6.17 -5.98 -21.05
C ASP A 164 5.41 -5.25 -19.91
N ILE A 165 5.87 -4.05 -19.58
CA ILE A 165 5.30 -3.26 -18.46
C ILE A 165 3.80 -3.02 -18.61
N PRO A 166 3.27 -2.60 -19.79
CA PRO A 166 1.83 -2.46 -19.99
C PRO A 166 1.04 -3.72 -19.69
N ALA A 167 1.46 -4.86 -20.25
CA ALA A 167 0.77 -6.13 -20.02
C ALA A 167 0.88 -6.60 -18.57
N SER A 168 2.05 -6.41 -17.93
CA SER A 168 2.29 -6.77 -16.54
C SER A 168 1.35 -6.01 -15.60
N LEU A 169 1.27 -4.69 -15.75
CA LEU A 169 0.40 -3.85 -14.94
C LEU A 169 -1.08 -4.18 -15.16
N ARG A 170 -1.52 -4.35 -16.41
CA ARG A 170 -2.91 -4.72 -16.73
C ARG A 170 -3.30 -6.03 -16.06
N LYS A 171 -2.46 -7.05 -16.16
CA LYS A 171 -2.69 -8.36 -15.54
C LYS A 171 -2.76 -8.28 -14.02
N LEU A 172 -1.82 -7.55 -13.39
CA LEU A 172 -1.76 -7.40 -11.94
C LEU A 172 -2.99 -6.65 -11.39
N TYR A 173 -3.31 -5.51 -12.00
CA TYR A 173 -4.47 -4.72 -11.59
C TYR A 173 -5.78 -5.50 -11.76
N PHE A 174 -5.95 -6.24 -12.86
CA PHE A 174 -7.14 -7.05 -13.04
C PHE A 174 -7.18 -8.22 -12.05
N ALA A 175 -6.10 -8.99 -11.94
CA ALA A 175 -6.08 -10.21 -11.13
C ALA A 175 -6.39 -9.99 -9.63
N ALA A 176 -6.07 -8.80 -9.10
CA ALA A 176 -6.37 -8.43 -7.72
C ALA A 176 -7.66 -7.62 -7.56
N SER A 177 -8.35 -7.27 -8.66
CA SER A 177 -9.60 -6.49 -8.62
C SER A 177 -10.82 -7.34 -8.26
N GLY A 178 -11.90 -6.65 -7.87
CA GLY A 178 -13.20 -7.27 -7.66
C GLY A 178 -13.86 -7.84 -8.93
N ASP A 179 -13.40 -7.43 -10.11
CA ASP A 179 -13.90 -7.92 -11.40
C ASP A 179 -13.28 -9.26 -11.83
N ALA A 180 -12.12 -9.63 -11.26
CA ALA A 180 -11.49 -10.91 -11.53
C ALA A 180 -12.23 -12.08 -10.89
N PRO A 181 -12.16 -13.30 -11.46
CA PRO A 181 -12.53 -14.51 -10.74
C PRO A 181 -11.75 -14.64 -9.43
N ARG A 182 -12.41 -15.02 -8.34
CA ARG A 182 -11.83 -15.03 -6.99
C ARG A 182 -10.54 -15.82 -6.84
N ASP A 183 -10.39 -16.86 -7.64
CA ASP A 183 -9.25 -17.77 -7.57
C ASP A 183 -8.05 -17.36 -8.45
N VAL A 184 -8.15 -16.33 -9.26
CA VAL A 184 -7.08 -15.96 -10.21
C VAL A 184 -5.77 -15.65 -9.51
N TRP A 185 -5.80 -14.83 -8.46
CA TRP A 185 -4.61 -14.50 -7.68
C TRP A 185 -4.21 -15.62 -6.71
N LEU A 186 -5.20 -16.22 -6.04
CA LEU A 186 -5.01 -17.22 -4.99
C LEU A 186 -4.87 -18.66 -5.53
N LYS A 187 -4.98 -18.83 -6.85
CA LYS A 187 -4.86 -20.14 -7.50
C LYS A 187 -3.53 -20.80 -7.13
N ARG A 188 -3.62 -22.06 -6.71
CA ARG A 188 -2.42 -22.84 -6.44
C ARG A 188 -1.63 -23.03 -7.75
N LYS A 189 -0.43 -22.49 -7.79
CA LYS A 189 0.54 -22.65 -8.87
C LYS A 189 1.72 -23.51 -8.40
N PRO A 190 2.42 -24.23 -9.32
CA PRO A 190 3.69 -24.90 -9.00
C PRO A 190 4.70 -23.92 -8.37
N VAL A 191 5.62 -24.43 -7.56
CA VAL A 191 6.61 -23.62 -6.85
C VAL A 191 7.53 -22.83 -7.79
N ASP A 192 7.78 -23.36 -8.97
CA ASP A 192 8.61 -22.77 -10.04
C ASP A 192 7.82 -21.90 -11.03
N ALA A 193 6.53 -21.65 -10.78
CA ALA A 193 5.71 -20.74 -11.59
C ALA A 193 6.24 -19.29 -11.51
N LYS A 194 5.86 -18.50 -12.51
CA LYS A 194 6.06 -17.06 -12.52
C LYS A 194 4.84 -16.31 -11.97
N LEU A 195 5.04 -15.04 -11.63
CA LEU A 195 3.97 -14.22 -11.07
C LEU A 195 2.79 -14.09 -12.02
N LEU A 196 3.05 -13.78 -13.28
CA LEU A 196 2.01 -13.48 -14.29
C LEU A 196 1.38 -14.74 -14.91
N ASP A 197 1.87 -15.95 -14.57
CA ASP A 197 1.30 -17.18 -15.09
C ASP A 197 -0.17 -17.33 -14.69
N GLY A 198 -1.02 -17.55 -15.70
CA GLY A 198 -2.46 -17.72 -15.53
C GLY A 198 -3.24 -16.43 -15.20
N MET A 199 -2.58 -15.27 -15.18
CA MET A 199 -3.28 -13.98 -15.08
C MET A 199 -3.81 -13.54 -16.44
N GLU A 200 -5.03 -13.04 -16.44
CA GLU A 200 -5.72 -12.57 -17.63
C GLU A 200 -5.46 -11.08 -17.90
N ASP A 201 -5.48 -10.72 -19.19
CA ASP A 201 -5.53 -9.34 -19.68
C ASP A 201 -6.88 -9.13 -20.40
N PRO A 202 -7.94 -8.71 -19.68
CA PRO A 202 -9.29 -8.67 -20.23
C PRO A 202 -9.46 -7.58 -21.29
N LYS A 203 -10.37 -7.85 -22.25
CA LYS A 203 -10.79 -6.88 -23.28
C LYS A 203 -12.32 -6.95 -23.43
N PRO A 204 -13.07 -5.88 -23.11
CA PRO A 204 -12.59 -4.57 -22.61
C PRO A 204 -12.00 -4.67 -21.20
N TYR A 205 -11.16 -3.70 -20.84
CA TYR A 205 -10.63 -3.56 -19.49
C TYR A 205 -11.71 -2.97 -18.56
N PRO A 206 -11.70 -3.29 -17.24
CA PRO A 206 -12.67 -2.76 -16.29
C PRO A 206 -12.75 -1.22 -16.28
N ALA A 207 -13.95 -0.70 -16.15
CA ALA A 207 -14.22 0.74 -16.31
C ALA A 207 -13.60 1.64 -15.21
N TRP A 208 -13.26 1.08 -14.05
CA TRP A 208 -12.64 1.83 -12.96
C TRP A 208 -11.19 2.25 -13.24
N MET A 209 -10.55 1.65 -14.25
CA MET A 209 -9.19 1.96 -14.71
C MET A 209 -9.25 2.27 -16.22
N SER A 210 -9.31 3.54 -16.59
CA SER A 210 -9.25 3.94 -18.00
C SER A 210 -7.86 3.69 -18.60
N THR A 211 -7.76 3.70 -19.92
CA THR A 211 -6.47 3.62 -20.60
C THR A 211 -5.54 4.76 -20.17
N ALA A 212 -6.08 5.98 -20.02
CA ALA A 212 -5.30 7.14 -19.57
C ALA A 212 -4.79 6.98 -18.13
N ASP A 213 -5.60 6.38 -17.24
CA ASP A 213 -5.13 6.05 -15.88
C ASP A 213 -3.98 5.05 -15.92
N LEU A 214 -4.13 3.98 -16.73
CA LEU A 214 -3.09 2.96 -16.86
C LEU A 214 -1.79 3.53 -17.45
N ASP A 215 -1.88 4.43 -18.44
CA ASP A 215 -0.72 5.06 -19.06
C ASP A 215 0.13 5.84 -18.04
N VAL A 216 -0.49 6.45 -17.01
CA VAL A 216 0.26 7.10 -15.91
C VAL A 216 1.17 6.11 -15.18
N TYR A 217 0.66 4.93 -14.86
CA TYR A 217 1.46 3.88 -14.20
C TYR A 217 2.54 3.33 -15.13
N VAL A 218 2.18 3.06 -16.39
CA VAL A 218 3.11 2.53 -17.39
C VAL A 218 4.31 3.47 -17.58
N GLU A 219 4.09 4.76 -17.75
CA GLU A 219 5.18 5.73 -17.93
C GLU A 219 6.05 5.87 -16.67
N ALA A 220 5.44 5.84 -15.50
CA ALA A 220 6.17 5.87 -14.24
C ALA A 220 7.06 4.61 -14.09
N PHE A 221 6.51 3.41 -14.31
CA PHE A 221 7.27 2.17 -14.20
C PHE A 221 8.29 1.96 -15.32
N ARG A 222 8.08 2.50 -16.53
CA ARG A 222 9.12 2.56 -17.57
C ARG A 222 10.35 3.34 -17.11
N THR A 223 10.13 4.39 -16.32
CA THR A 223 11.21 5.24 -15.79
C THR A 223 11.84 4.66 -14.52
N SER A 224 11.01 4.14 -13.59
CA SER A 224 11.47 3.67 -12.28
C SER A 224 11.95 2.23 -12.27
N GLY A 225 11.43 1.38 -13.17
CA GLY A 225 11.55 -0.07 -13.07
C GLY A 225 10.82 -0.62 -11.85
N PHE A 226 10.98 -1.91 -11.61
CA PHE A 226 10.34 -2.62 -10.48
C PHE A 226 11.30 -2.92 -9.32
N ARG A 227 12.60 -2.65 -9.43
CA ARG A 227 13.57 -2.97 -8.39
C ARG A 227 13.25 -2.29 -7.05
N GLY A 228 13.06 -0.97 -7.05
CA GLY A 228 12.71 -0.23 -5.83
C GLY A 228 11.44 -0.77 -5.18
N PRO A 229 10.31 -0.85 -5.91
CA PRO A 229 9.07 -1.47 -5.46
C PRO A 229 9.24 -2.87 -4.84
N ILE A 230 10.02 -3.75 -5.48
CA ILE A 230 10.27 -5.12 -5.01
C ILE A 230 11.20 -5.14 -3.80
N ASN A 231 12.13 -4.20 -3.68
CA ASN A 231 13.02 -4.11 -2.51
C ASN A 231 12.26 -3.92 -1.18
N ARG A 232 11.04 -3.35 -1.17
CA ARG A 232 10.19 -3.35 0.04
C ARG A 232 9.90 -4.79 0.51
N TYR A 233 9.62 -5.71 -0.41
CA TYR A 233 9.38 -7.12 -0.08
C TYR A 233 10.65 -7.83 0.41
N ARG A 234 11.83 -7.46 -0.09
CA ARG A 234 13.11 -8.01 0.37
C ARG A 234 13.49 -7.46 1.74
N ALA A 235 13.30 -6.15 1.94
CA ALA A 235 13.64 -5.44 3.17
C ALA A 235 12.77 -5.87 4.37
N GLN A 236 11.59 -6.49 4.17
CA GLN A 236 10.75 -6.94 5.27
C GLN A 236 11.46 -7.90 6.24
N ARG A 237 12.53 -8.58 5.80
CA ARG A 237 13.35 -9.44 6.66
C ARG A 237 14.22 -8.68 7.66
N LEU A 238 14.46 -7.41 7.41
CA LEU A 238 15.21 -6.52 8.27
C LEU A 238 14.32 -5.84 9.32
N ASP A 239 13.03 -5.71 9.03
CA ASP A 239 12.06 -4.99 9.87
C ASP A 239 12.00 -5.52 11.32
N PRO A 240 12.01 -6.85 11.62
CA PRO A 240 12.00 -7.33 12.99
C PRO A 240 13.13 -6.79 13.86
N ALA A 241 14.33 -6.69 13.32
CA ALA A 241 15.49 -6.17 14.04
C ALA A 241 15.42 -4.64 14.19
N GLU A 242 15.11 -3.92 13.12
CA GLU A 242 15.06 -2.47 13.13
C GLU A 242 13.90 -1.91 13.96
N LEU A 243 12.80 -2.65 14.05
CA LEU A 243 11.60 -2.26 14.78
C LEU A 243 11.46 -2.94 16.14
N ALA A 244 12.50 -3.59 16.65
CA ALA A 244 12.48 -4.33 17.92
C ALA A 244 11.97 -3.47 19.10
N ALA A 245 12.24 -2.17 19.09
CA ALA A 245 11.82 -1.25 20.16
C ALA A 245 10.29 -1.06 20.23
N ILE A 246 9.55 -1.35 19.16
CA ILE A 246 8.08 -1.23 19.10
C ILE A 246 7.38 -2.61 18.98
N LYS A 247 8.13 -3.69 19.17
CA LYS A 247 7.59 -5.05 19.08
C LYS A 247 6.38 -5.23 19.99
N GLY A 248 5.31 -5.80 19.42
CA GLY A 248 4.06 -6.09 20.11
C GLY A 248 3.26 -4.86 20.58
N ARG A 249 3.70 -3.63 20.27
CA ARG A 249 2.96 -2.43 20.66
C ARG A 249 1.69 -2.27 19.82
N PRO A 250 0.57 -1.88 20.44
CA PRO A 250 -0.65 -1.55 19.72
C PRO A 250 -0.55 -0.17 19.04
N VAL A 251 -1.43 0.06 18.07
CA VAL A 251 -1.78 1.41 17.60
C VAL A 251 -2.67 2.06 18.65
N THR A 252 -2.31 3.26 19.09
CA THR A 252 -3.04 3.99 20.15
C THR A 252 -3.87 5.16 19.64
N GLN A 253 -3.67 5.56 18.40
CA GLN A 253 -4.45 6.62 17.76
C GLN A 253 -5.83 6.09 17.34
N PRO A 254 -6.84 6.98 17.22
CA PRO A 254 -8.07 6.66 16.53
C PRO A 254 -7.76 5.99 15.19
N SER A 255 -8.34 4.82 14.94
CA SER A 255 -7.99 4.03 13.77
C SER A 255 -9.20 3.33 13.16
N CYS A 256 -9.16 3.09 11.85
CA CYS A 256 -10.14 2.29 11.14
C CYS A 256 -9.51 1.39 10.08
N PHE A 257 -10.29 0.43 9.62
CA PHE A 257 -9.92 -0.48 8.54
C PHE A 257 -10.94 -0.39 7.41
N ILE A 258 -10.48 -0.34 6.16
CA ILE A 258 -11.32 -0.31 4.97
C ILE A 258 -10.78 -1.35 3.98
N ALA A 259 -11.64 -2.19 3.41
CA ALA A 259 -11.20 -3.16 2.41
C ALA A 259 -12.33 -3.54 1.44
N GLY A 260 -11.96 -4.04 0.28
CA GLY A 260 -12.91 -4.66 -0.62
C GLY A 260 -13.37 -6.03 -0.09
N GLU A 261 -14.63 -6.36 -0.32
CA GLU A 261 -15.19 -7.68 0.03
C GLU A 261 -14.42 -8.83 -0.66
N ARG A 262 -13.91 -8.55 -1.87
CA ARG A 262 -13.22 -9.50 -2.74
C ARG A 262 -11.69 -9.34 -2.74
N ASP A 263 -11.16 -8.59 -1.78
CA ASP A 263 -9.72 -8.34 -1.66
C ASP A 263 -8.95 -9.66 -1.43
N ILE A 264 -7.90 -9.84 -2.21
CA ILE A 264 -7.03 -11.03 -2.17
C ILE A 264 -6.28 -11.17 -0.84
N VAL A 265 -6.02 -10.07 -0.14
CA VAL A 265 -5.33 -10.08 1.17
C VAL A 265 -6.15 -10.80 2.22
N ARG A 266 -7.46 -10.79 2.10
CA ARG A 266 -8.38 -11.45 3.03
C ARG A 266 -8.03 -12.93 3.25
N GLU A 267 -7.70 -13.64 2.18
CA GLU A 267 -7.41 -15.07 2.16
C GLU A 267 -5.93 -15.36 1.89
N LEU A 268 -5.04 -14.38 2.11
CA LEU A 268 -3.62 -14.49 1.82
C LEU A 268 -2.94 -15.62 2.61
N ILE A 269 -3.44 -15.95 3.79
CA ILE A 269 -3.01 -17.13 4.55
C ILE A 269 -4.10 -18.19 4.43
N PRO A 270 -3.83 -19.36 3.85
CA PRO A 270 -4.82 -20.41 3.66
C PRO A 270 -5.53 -20.79 4.97
N GLY A 271 -6.86 -20.77 4.95
CA GLY A 271 -7.69 -21.11 6.10
C GLY A 271 -7.87 -19.99 7.13
N MET A 272 -7.33 -18.81 6.87
CA MET A 272 -7.53 -17.62 7.72
C MET A 272 -8.24 -16.51 6.95
N ASP A 273 -9.23 -15.88 7.56
CA ASP A 273 -9.80 -14.61 7.10
C ASP A 273 -9.12 -13.47 7.87
N LEU A 274 -8.18 -12.77 7.23
CA LEU A 274 -7.42 -11.69 7.86
C LEU A 274 -8.28 -10.46 8.19
N PHE A 275 -9.53 -10.40 7.71
CA PHE A 275 -10.46 -9.30 7.97
C PHE A 275 -11.45 -9.59 9.09
N THR A 276 -11.32 -10.73 9.78
CA THR A 276 -12.23 -11.11 10.88
C THR A 276 -12.16 -10.12 12.04
N ASP A 277 -10.96 -9.71 12.45
CA ASP A 277 -10.76 -8.76 13.55
C ASP A 277 -9.59 -7.82 13.25
N PRO A 278 -9.76 -6.89 12.28
CA PRO A 278 -8.68 -5.99 11.87
C PRO A 278 -8.29 -4.97 12.94
N GLY A 279 -9.11 -4.80 13.98
CA GLY A 279 -8.89 -3.91 15.11
C GLY A 279 -8.21 -4.54 16.32
N ALA A 280 -7.95 -5.86 16.31
CA ALA A 280 -7.43 -6.62 17.46
C ALA A 280 -6.22 -5.98 18.17
N ASN A 281 -5.39 -5.26 17.42
CA ASN A 281 -4.16 -4.66 17.90
C ASN A 281 -4.22 -3.11 17.94
N CYS A 282 -5.43 -2.53 17.97
CA CYS A 282 -5.66 -1.09 18.07
C CYS A 282 -6.45 -0.79 19.35
N THR A 283 -5.98 0.19 20.15
CA THR A 283 -6.66 0.52 21.43
C THR A 283 -7.85 1.47 21.25
N ASP A 284 -7.90 2.22 20.15
CA ASP A 284 -8.99 3.11 19.77
C ASP A 284 -9.45 2.83 18.35
N PHE A 285 -10.03 1.63 18.16
CA PHE A 285 -10.51 1.19 16.85
C PHE A 285 -11.96 1.67 16.62
N ARG A 286 -12.17 2.45 15.57
CA ARG A 286 -13.43 3.13 15.26
C ARG A 286 -14.31 2.39 14.25
N GLY A 287 -13.86 1.25 13.74
CA GLY A 287 -14.66 0.39 12.90
C GLY A 287 -13.95 -0.15 11.67
N SER A 288 -14.66 -1.11 11.07
CA SER A 288 -14.24 -1.79 9.83
C SER A 288 -15.30 -1.57 8.76
N PHE A 289 -14.88 -1.17 7.58
CA PHE A 289 -15.74 -0.88 6.43
C PHE A 289 -15.38 -1.82 5.28
N ILE A 290 -16.22 -2.82 5.04
CA ILE A 290 -16.04 -3.76 3.92
C ILE A 290 -16.91 -3.31 2.75
N ILE A 291 -16.26 -2.93 1.66
CA ILE A 291 -16.90 -2.38 0.47
C ILE A 291 -17.35 -3.52 -0.45
N PRO A 292 -18.68 -3.69 -0.67
CA PRO A 292 -19.20 -4.78 -1.48
C PRO A 292 -18.65 -4.77 -2.91
N ARG A 293 -18.35 -5.94 -3.43
CA ARG A 293 -17.87 -6.20 -4.79
C ARG A 293 -16.49 -5.63 -5.13
N ALA A 294 -15.93 -4.69 -4.37
CA ALA A 294 -14.60 -4.18 -4.61
C ALA A 294 -13.54 -5.25 -4.27
N GLY A 295 -12.45 -5.24 -5.01
CA GLY A 295 -11.26 -6.04 -4.75
C GLY A 295 -10.20 -5.27 -3.97
N HIS A 296 -8.95 -5.51 -4.32
CA HIS A 296 -7.79 -4.96 -3.64
C HIS A 296 -7.65 -3.44 -3.80
N TRP A 297 -7.96 -2.91 -4.97
CA TRP A 297 -7.76 -1.49 -5.29
C TRP A 297 -8.96 -0.64 -4.85
N VAL A 298 -9.41 -0.85 -3.61
CA VAL A 298 -10.70 -0.35 -3.10
C VAL A 298 -10.88 1.17 -3.28
N GLN A 299 -9.82 1.98 -3.12
CA GLN A 299 -9.85 3.43 -3.30
C GLN A 299 -10.00 3.86 -4.76
N GLN A 300 -9.74 2.95 -5.71
CA GLN A 300 -9.85 3.17 -7.16
C GLN A 300 -11.07 2.47 -7.77
N GLU A 301 -11.39 1.26 -7.30
CA GLU A 301 -12.54 0.47 -7.78
C GLU A 301 -13.88 1.02 -7.28
N ALA A 302 -13.91 1.50 -6.02
CA ALA A 302 -15.10 2.01 -5.34
C ALA A 302 -14.80 3.33 -4.63
N PRO A 303 -14.42 4.40 -5.38
CA PRO A 303 -13.97 5.64 -4.78
C PRO A 303 -15.05 6.37 -3.97
N ALA A 304 -16.31 6.27 -4.36
CA ALA A 304 -17.41 6.92 -3.64
C ALA A 304 -17.64 6.27 -2.27
N GLU A 305 -17.70 4.96 -2.22
CA GLU A 305 -17.90 4.17 -0.99
C GLU A 305 -16.68 4.29 -0.07
N THR A 306 -15.48 4.26 -0.63
CA THR A 306 -14.24 4.45 0.14
C THR A 306 -14.17 5.86 0.74
N ASN A 307 -14.56 6.89 -0.03
CA ASN A 307 -14.62 8.26 0.47
C ASN A 307 -15.66 8.40 1.59
N ALA A 308 -16.84 7.79 1.45
CA ALA A 308 -17.87 7.81 2.48
C ALA A 308 -17.42 7.10 3.78
N ALA A 309 -16.72 5.98 3.67
CA ALA A 309 -16.13 5.28 4.81
C ALA A 309 -15.07 6.14 5.53
N LEU A 310 -14.16 6.76 4.78
CA LEU A 310 -13.18 7.69 5.33
C LEU A 310 -13.86 8.93 5.95
N GLU A 311 -14.87 9.51 5.33
CA GLU A 311 -15.61 10.66 5.86
C GLU A 311 -16.32 10.30 7.18
N THR A 312 -16.92 9.11 7.26
CA THR A 312 -17.51 8.60 8.50
C THR A 312 -16.47 8.50 9.61
N PHE A 313 -15.29 7.94 9.31
CA PHE A 313 -14.20 7.87 10.26
C PHE A 313 -13.71 9.25 10.71
N LEU A 314 -13.48 10.16 9.77
CA LEU A 314 -12.98 11.52 10.04
C LEU A 314 -13.96 12.35 10.88
N SER A 315 -15.27 12.14 10.67
CA SER A 315 -16.33 12.85 11.44
C SER A 315 -16.37 12.43 12.92
N GLY A 316 -15.79 11.30 13.25
CA GLY A 316 -15.69 10.77 14.62
C GLY A 316 -14.41 11.19 15.36
N LEU A 317 -13.54 11.99 14.72
CA LEU A 317 -12.29 12.48 15.32
C LEU A 317 -12.52 13.79 16.08
#